data_5c23dc2bed7ab335d49a9223e1b2787d
#
_entry.id   5c23dc2bed7ab335d49a9223e1b2787d
#
_cell.length_a   1.000
_cell.length_b   1.000
_cell.length_c   1.000
_cell.angle_alpha   90.00
_cell.angle_beta   90.00
_cell.angle_gamma   90.00
#
_symmetry.space_group_name_H-M   'P 1'
#
loop_
_entity.id
_entity.type
_entity.pdbx_description
1 polymer ?
#
loop_
_entity_poly.entity_id
_entity_poly.type
_entity_poly.pdbx_seq_one_letter_code
_entity_poly.pdbx_strand_id
1 'polypeptide(L)'
;STGYLHVVIEHQSKPDKKMAFRMMRYSIAAMHRHLEADHDKLPLVVPILFYQGEATPYPLSMCWFDMFYSPELARRVYNSPFPLVDITITPDDEIMQHRRIAILELLQKHIRQRDLMLLLEQLVTLIDEGYTSGSQLVAMQNYMLQRGHTEQADLFYGVVRDRETGGESMMTLAQWFEERGRQEERQEVRQEVIQEVR
;
A
#
# COMPACT_ATOMS: atom_id res chain seq x y z
N SER A 1 12.61 -24.88 24.01
CA SER A 1 11.56 -24.78 22.98
C SER A 1 11.75 -25.88 21.96
N THR A 2 10.77 -26.74 21.78
CA THR A 2 10.74 -27.81 20.78
C THR A 2 10.42 -27.20 19.43
N GLY A 3 11.37 -27.25 18.48
CA GLY A 3 11.13 -26.85 17.09
C GLY A 3 10.59 -28.02 16.27
N TYR A 4 9.81 -27.70 15.21
CA TYR A 4 9.33 -28.70 14.26
C TYR A 4 10.30 -28.81 13.09
N LEU A 5 10.58 -30.05 12.65
CA LEU A 5 11.39 -30.38 11.48
C LEU A 5 10.52 -31.17 10.50
N HIS A 6 10.38 -30.65 9.28
CA HIS A 6 9.72 -31.33 8.16
C HIS A 6 10.76 -31.71 7.12
N VAL A 7 10.62 -32.89 6.53
CA VAL A 7 11.43 -33.34 5.41
C VAL A 7 10.52 -33.48 4.19
N VAL A 8 10.87 -32.81 3.10
CA VAL A 8 10.16 -32.90 1.82
C VAL A 8 11.06 -33.67 0.85
N ILE A 9 10.59 -34.83 0.40
CA ILE A 9 11.34 -35.69 -0.53
C ILE A 9 10.65 -35.69 -1.87
N GLU A 10 11.40 -35.34 -2.91
CA GLU A 10 10.98 -35.42 -4.31
C GLU A 10 11.78 -36.48 -5.03
N HIS A 11 11.11 -37.35 -5.77
CA HIS A 11 11.74 -38.38 -6.59
C HIS A 11 11.73 -37.99 -8.07
N GLN A 12 12.90 -38.05 -8.72
CA GLN A 12 13.03 -37.71 -10.14
C GLN A 12 13.92 -38.73 -10.89
N SER A 13 13.48 -39.10 -12.09
CA SER A 13 14.26 -39.90 -13.03
C SER A 13 14.84 -39.08 -14.19
N LYS A 14 14.38 -37.84 -14.38
CA LYS A 14 14.87 -36.91 -15.40
C LYS A 14 15.26 -35.59 -14.78
N PRO A 15 16.38 -34.97 -15.21
CA PRO A 15 16.74 -33.63 -14.75
C PRO A 15 15.67 -32.60 -15.11
N ASP A 16 15.30 -31.76 -14.15
CA ASP A 16 14.35 -30.65 -14.35
C ASP A 16 15.06 -29.33 -14.02
N LYS A 17 15.14 -28.44 -15.00
CA LYS A 17 15.78 -27.12 -14.86
C LYS A 17 15.12 -26.25 -13.78
N LYS A 18 13.88 -26.53 -13.42
CA LYS A 18 13.11 -25.78 -12.40
C LYS A 18 13.11 -26.48 -11.03
N MET A 19 13.88 -27.55 -10.86
CA MET A 19 13.84 -28.37 -9.64
C MET A 19 14.17 -27.58 -8.36
N ALA A 20 15.22 -26.80 -8.38
CA ALA A 20 15.59 -25.98 -7.20
C ALA A 20 14.46 -25.04 -6.76
N PHE A 21 13.76 -24.39 -7.69
CA PHE A 21 12.60 -23.54 -7.39
C PHE A 21 11.38 -24.38 -6.92
N ARG A 22 11.15 -25.55 -7.53
CA ARG A 22 10.08 -26.46 -7.09
C ARG A 22 10.27 -26.88 -5.64
N MET A 23 11.51 -27.22 -5.25
CA MET A 23 11.86 -27.60 -3.88
C MET A 23 11.61 -26.44 -2.91
N MET A 24 11.97 -25.19 -3.28
CA MET A 24 11.65 -23.99 -2.49
C MET A 24 10.14 -23.81 -2.34
N ARG A 25 9.39 -23.94 -3.41
CA ARG A 25 7.92 -23.81 -3.38
C ARG A 25 7.27 -24.87 -2.48
N TYR A 26 7.75 -26.11 -2.50
CA TYR A 26 7.25 -27.16 -1.61
C TYR A 26 7.58 -26.88 -0.13
N SER A 27 8.77 -26.33 0.12
CA SER A 27 9.17 -25.93 1.48
C SER A 27 8.26 -24.82 2.01
N ILE A 28 7.98 -23.79 1.20
CA ILE A 28 7.06 -22.71 1.55
C ILE A 28 5.65 -23.24 1.78
N ALA A 29 5.16 -24.15 0.94
CA ALA A 29 3.84 -24.76 1.12
C ALA A 29 3.74 -25.59 2.41
N ALA A 30 4.81 -26.28 2.80
CA ALA A 30 4.88 -27.01 4.07
C ALA A 30 4.87 -26.04 5.27
N MET A 31 5.63 -24.96 5.19
CA MET A 31 5.64 -23.90 6.21
C MET A 31 4.26 -23.26 6.36
N HIS A 32 3.61 -22.94 5.24
CA HIS A 32 2.26 -22.34 5.25
C HIS A 32 1.23 -23.26 5.93
N ARG A 33 1.17 -24.53 5.54
CA ARG A 33 0.27 -25.51 6.19
C ARG A 33 0.52 -25.67 7.68
N HIS A 34 1.78 -25.53 8.12
CA HIS A 34 2.11 -25.57 9.54
C HIS A 34 1.52 -24.38 10.31
N LEU A 35 1.56 -23.17 9.72
CA LEU A 35 0.91 -21.99 10.31
C LEU A 35 -0.62 -22.11 10.30
N GLU A 36 -1.21 -22.68 9.24
CA GLU A 36 -2.66 -22.96 9.19
C GLU A 36 -3.14 -23.96 10.25
N ALA A 37 -2.23 -24.78 10.78
CA ALA A 37 -2.50 -25.69 11.91
C ALA A 37 -2.31 -25.01 13.28
N ASP A 38 -2.40 -23.68 13.34
CA ASP A 38 -2.38 -22.85 14.55
C ASP A 38 -1.04 -22.86 15.30
N HIS A 39 0.05 -22.99 14.55
CA HIS A 39 1.40 -22.85 15.12
C HIS A 39 1.94 -21.42 14.91
N ASP A 40 2.53 -20.84 15.94
CA ASP A 40 3.04 -19.45 15.93
C ASP A 40 4.36 -19.27 15.16
N LYS A 41 5.10 -20.34 14.91
CA LYS A 41 6.45 -20.27 14.32
C LYS A 41 6.58 -21.20 13.14
N LEU A 42 7.38 -20.79 12.17
CA LEU A 42 7.70 -21.63 11.02
C LEU A 42 8.50 -22.87 11.44
N PRO A 43 8.21 -24.05 10.86
CA PRO A 43 9.02 -25.25 11.02
C PRO A 43 10.30 -25.09 10.19
N LEU A 44 11.36 -25.80 10.59
CA LEU A 44 12.47 -26.04 9.69
C LEU A 44 12.04 -27.06 8.63
N VAL A 45 12.13 -26.73 7.35
CA VAL A 45 11.82 -27.64 6.25
C VAL A 45 13.10 -27.98 5.51
N VAL A 46 13.42 -29.26 5.43
CA VAL A 46 14.59 -29.77 4.70
C VAL A 46 14.11 -30.42 3.39
N PRO A 47 14.30 -29.76 2.23
CA PRO A 47 13.97 -30.36 0.95
C PRO A 47 15.10 -31.26 0.46
N ILE A 48 14.76 -32.50 0.03
CA ILE A 48 15.69 -33.50 -0.47
C ILE A 48 15.23 -33.96 -1.85
N LEU A 49 16.09 -33.85 -2.86
CA LEU A 49 15.86 -34.46 -4.15
C LEU A 49 16.49 -35.86 -4.19
N PHE A 50 15.70 -36.87 -4.46
CA PHE A 50 16.14 -38.22 -4.70
C PHE A 50 16.18 -38.48 -6.20
N TYR A 51 17.35 -38.43 -6.79
CA TYR A 51 17.54 -38.57 -8.23
C TYR A 51 18.02 -39.98 -8.59
N GLN A 52 17.39 -40.60 -9.57
CA GLN A 52 17.72 -41.94 -10.08
C GLN A 52 17.69 -41.99 -11.62
N GLY A 53 18.17 -40.95 -12.27
CA GLY A 53 18.15 -40.86 -13.75
C GLY A 53 19.44 -41.35 -14.40
N GLU A 54 19.39 -41.40 -15.72
CA GLU A 54 20.53 -41.85 -16.57
C GLU A 54 21.68 -40.85 -16.61
N ALA A 55 21.37 -39.53 -16.51
CA ALA A 55 22.42 -38.50 -16.49
C ALA A 55 23.11 -38.47 -15.13
N THR A 56 24.38 -38.86 -15.10
CA THR A 56 25.18 -38.96 -13.86
C THR A 56 26.53 -38.28 -14.01
N PRO A 57 26.95 -37.45 -13.06
CA PRO A 57 26.18 -36.98 -11.88
C PRO A 57 24.98 -36.12 -12.28
N TYR A 58 24.11 -35.79 -11.32
CA TYR A 58 22.98 -34.86 -11.56
C TYR A 58 23.48 -33.53 -12.16
N PRO A 59 23.01 -33.13 -13.36
CA PRO A 59 23.70 -32.12 -14.14
C PRO A 59 23.28 -30.68 -13.88
N LEU A 60 22.31 -30.42 -12.95
CA LEU A 60 21.75 -29.11 -12.72
C LEU A 60 22.02 -28.64 -11.30
N SER A 61 22.10 -27.31 -11.12
CA SER A 61 22.22 -26.71 -9.81
C SER A 61 20.97 -26.91 -8.96
N MET A 62 21.17 -27.23 -7.69
CA MET A 62 20.12 -27.27 -6.68
C MET A 62 20.00 -25.97 -5.89
N CYS A 63 20.77 -24.96 -6.26
CA CYS A 63 20.66 -23.62 -5.72
C CYS A 63 19.63 -22.81 -6.52
N TRP A 64 18.49 -22.48 -5.93
CA TRP A 64 17.43 -21.74 -6.62
C TRP A 64 17.83 -20.31 -7.03
N PHE A 65 18.84 -19.72 -6.38
CA PHE A 65 19.37 -18.42 -6.79
C PHE A 65 20.00 -18.44 -8.18
N ASP A 66 20.54 -19.60 -8.60
CA ASP A 66 21.17 -19.73 -9.91
C ASP A 66 20.17 -19.68 -11.07
N MET A 67 18.87 -19.64 -10.75
CA MET A 67 17.79 -19.49 -11.74
C MET A 67 17.47 -18.01 -12.07
N PHE A 68 18.02 -17.07 -11.34
CA PHE A 68 17.85 -15.64 -11.62
C PHE A 68 18.87 -15.14 -12.63
N TYR A 69 18.52 -14.12 -13.40
CA TYR A 69 19.48 -13.43 -14.29
C TYR A 69 20.69 -12.87 -13.53
N SER A 70 20.47 -12.42 -12.29
CA SER A 70 21.52 -11.97 -11.37
C SER A 70 21.41 -12.74 -10.05
N PRO A 71 22.09 -13.89 -9.91
CA PRO A 71 22.08 -14.68 -8.68
C PRO A 71 22.58 -13.92 -7.46
N GLU A 72 23.56 -13.05 -7.63
CA GLU A 72 24.12 -12.20 -6.58
C GLU A 72 23.08 -11.22 -6.00
N LEU A 73 22.34 -10.55 -6.90
CA LEU A 73 21.27 -9.65 -6.49
C LEU A 73 20.15 -10.42 -5.78
N ALA A 74 19.76 -11.58 -6.30
CA ALA A 74 18.77 -12.44 -5.67
C ALA A 74 19.19 -12.88 -4.27
N ARG A 75 20.46 -13.26 -4.06
CA ARG A 75 21.00 -13.59 -2.73
C ARG A 75 20.89 -12.39 -1.77
N ARG A 76 21.21 -11.19 -2.22
CA ARG A 76 21.11 -9.98 -1.40
C ARG A 76 19.66 -9.68 -1.01
N VAL A 77 18.71 -9.84 -1.93
CA VAL A 77 17.28 -9.57 -1.68
C VAL A 77 16.67 -10.60 -0.72
N TYR A 78 16.94 -11.90 -0.95
CA TYR A 78 16.22 -12.96 -0.23
C TYR A 78 16.94 -13.47 1.03
N ASN A 79 18.21 -13.13 1.24
CA ASN A 79 18.95 -13.46 2.48
C ASN A 79 19.03 -12.28 3.45
N SER A 80 18.41 -11.15 3.11
CA SER A 80 18.36 -9.95 3.97
C SER A 80 16.93 -9.70 4.43
N PRO A 81 16.73 -8.92 5.49
CA PRO A 81 15.41 -8.42 5.83
C PRO A 81 14.76 -7.70 4.64
N PHE A 82 13.47 -7.91 4.45
CA PHE A 82 12.73 -7.20 3.40
C PHE A 82 12.74 -5.70 3.69
N PRO A 83 12.90 -4.86 2.64
CA PRO A 83 12.80 -3.42 2.80
C PRO A 83 11.44 -3.02 3.40
N LEU A 84 11.48 -2.23 4.44
CA LEU A 84 10.29 -1.62 5.03
C LEU A 84 10.26 -0.14 4.64
N VAL A 85 9.15 0.30 4.06
CA VAL A 85 8.83 1.71 3.89
C VAL A 85 7.75 2.05 4.93
N ASP A 86 8.16 2.71 5.99
CA ASP A 86 7.24 3.11 7.07
C ASP A 86 6.84 4.59 6.89
N ILE A 87 5.70 4.79 6.22
CA ILE A 87 5.18 6.14 5.98
C ILE A 87 4.70 6.84 7.27
N THR A 88 4.50 6.11 8.36
CA THR A 88 4.00 6.71 9.61
C THR A 88 5.01 7.63 10.26
N ILE A 89 6.30 7.41 10.02
CA ILE A 89 7.40 8.20 10.55
C ILE A 89 7.96 9.23 9.55
N THR A 90 7.61 9.13 8.26
CA THR A 90 8.06 10.06 7.22
C THR A 90 7.37 11.41 7.43
N PRO A 91 8.09 12.55 7.55
CA PRO A 91 7.48 13.86 7.67
C PRO A 91 6.56 14.21 6.49
N ASP A 92 5.47 14.95 6.75
CA ASP A 92 4.50 15.30 5.69
C ASP A 92 5.12 16.19 4.61
N ASP A 93 6.03 17.08 4.97
CA ASP A 93 6.78 17.93 4.05
C ASP A 93 7.72 17.13 3.13
N GLU A 94 8.26 16.01 3.61
CA GLU A 94 9.03 15.07 2.79
C GLU A 94 8.09 14.32 1.84
N ILE A 95 6.95 13.81 2.35
CA ILE A 95 5.93 13.13 1.53
C ILE A 95 5.46 14.04 0.39
N MET A 96 5.21 15.31 0.65
CA MET A 96 4.79 16.30 -0.36
C MET A 96 5.76 16.40 -1.55
N GLN A 97 7.02 16.03 -1.39
CA GLN A 97 8.04 16.04 -2.45
C GLN A 97 8.04 14.77 -3.32
N HIS A 98 7.29 13.73 -2.96
CA HIS A 98 7.28 12.43 -3.64
C HIS A 98 6.44 12.40 -4.93
N ARG A 99 5.95 13.57 -5.40
CA ARG A 99 5.25 13.74 -6.68
C ARG A 99 4.05 12.80 -6.83
N ARG A 100 4.13 11.83 -7.76
CA ARG A 100 3.00 10.94 -8.13
C ARG A 100 2.44 10.08 -7.00
N ILE A 101 3.23 9.76 -6.00
CA ILE A 101 2.81 8.90 -4.88
C ILE A 101 2.47 9.69 -3.62
N ALA A 102 2.80 10.99 -3.58
CA ALA A 102 2.65 11.85 -2.41
C ALA A 102 1.21 11.83 -1.85
N ILE A 103 0.19 11.98 -2.69
CA ILE A 103 -1.22 11.95 -2.25
C ILE A 103 -1.56 10.61 -1.59
N LEU A 104 -1.15 9.49 -2.19
CA LEU A 104 -1.42 8.17 -1.65
C LEU A 104 -0.75 7.97 -0.29
N GLU A 105 0.52 8.34 -0.17
CA GLU A 105 1.28 8.23 1.07
C GLU A 105 0.69 9.10 2.17
N LEU A 106 0.33 10.35 1.87
CA LEU A 106 -0.29 11.28 2.80
C LEU A 106 -1.64 10.73 3.32
N LEU A 107 -2.48 10.24 2.41
CA LEU A 107 -3.74 9.60 2.77
C LEU A 107 -3.52 8.35 3.61
N GLN A 108 -2.65 7.43 3.20
CA GLN A 108 -2.38 6.21 3.94
C GLN A 108 -1.86 6.48 5.34
N LYS A 109 -1.02 7.50 5.50
CA LYS A 109 -0.47 7.90 6.80
C LYS A 109 -1.56 8.40 7.75
N HIS A 110 -2.49 9.22 7.27
CA HIS A 110 -3.40 9.97 8.13
C HIS A 110 -4.85 9.49 8.14
N ILE A 111 -5.29 8.70 7.16
CA ILE A 111 -6.72 8.37 6.95
C ILE A 111 -7.42 7.75 8.17
N ARG A 112 -6.66 7.13 9.07
CA ARG A 112 -7.19 6.50 10.29
C ARG A 112 -6.98 7.33 11.56
N GLN A 113 -6.18 8.38 11.49
CA GLN A 113 -5.69 9.10 12.67
C GLN A 113 -6.17 10.53 12.75
N ARG A 114 -6.55 11.13 11.62
CA ARG A 114 -6.91 12.54 11.54
C ARG A 114 -8.21 12.75 10.75
N ASP A 115 -8.89 13.86 11.06
CA ASP A 115 -9.92 14.39 10.18
C ASP A 115 -9.29 14.77 8.83
N LEU A 116 -9.87 14.31 7.73
CA LEU A 116 -9.42 14.59 6.37
C LEU A 116 -9.39 16.09 6.05
N MET A 117 -10.22 16.90 6.74
CA MET A 117 -10.20 18.36 6.60
C MET A 117 -8.84 18.96 6.95
N LEU A 118 -8.10 18.36 7.90
CA LEU A 118 -6.77 18.82 8.28
C LEU A 118 -5.71 18.59 7.18
N LEU A 119 -6.04 17.75 6.19
CA LEU A 119 -5.17 17.43 5.05
C LEU A 119 -5.62 18.14 3.77
N LEU A 120 -6.75 18.86 3.79
CA LEU A 120 -7.37 19.40 2.58
C LEU A 120 -6.41 20.30 1.79
N GLU A 121 -5.66 21.15 2.47
CA GLU A 121 -4.70 22.08 1.84
C GLU A 121 -3.57 21.32 1.12
N GLN A 122 -2.97 20.33 1.78
CA GLN A 122 -1.92 19.50 1.19
C GLN A 122 -2.45 18.66 0.01
N LEU A 123 -3.65 18.09 0.14
CA LEU A 123 -4.28 17.30 -0.94
C LEU A 123 -4.56 18.17 -2.15
N VAL A 124 -5.12 19.37 -1.94
CA VAL A 124 -5.38 20.32 -3.02
C VAL A 124 -4.07 20.73 -3.71
N THR A 125 -3.03 21.07 -2.95
CA THR A 125 -1.72 21.41 -3.52
C THR A 125 -1.19 20.31 -4.42
N LEU A 126 -1.22 19.05 -3.95
CA LEU A 126 -0.74 17.91 -4.73
C LEU A 126 -1.58 17.63 -5.99
N ILE A 127 -2.90 17.87 -5.94
CA ILE A 127 -3.78 17.76 -7.11
C ILE A 127 -3.43 18.85 -8.14
N ASP A 128 -3.26 20.09 -7.69
CA ASP A 128 -2.95 21.22 -8.55
C ASP A 128 -1.57 21.13 -9.23
N GLU A 129 -0.62 20.42 -8.60
CA GLU A 129 0.68 20.11 -9.22
C GLU A 129 0.57 19.15 -10.43
N GLY A 130 -0.58 18.50 -10.62
CA GLY A 130 -0.90 17.74 -11.83
C GLY A 130 -0.17 16.41 -11.99
N TYR A 131 0.44 15.88 -10.94
CA TYR A 131 1.13 14.57 -11.01
C TYR A 131 0.17 13.38 -10.97
N THR A 132 -1.09 13.61 -10.63
CA THR A 132 -2.10 12.56 -10.44
C THR A 132 -3.08 12.53 -11.59
N SER A 133 -3.28 11.36 -12.22
CA SER A 133 -4.27 11.21 -13.30
C SER A 133 -5.70 11.18 -12.75
N GLY A 134 -6.71 11.52 -13.59
CA GLY A 134 -8.10 11.49 -13.18
C GLY A 134 -8.56 10.12 -12.65
N SER A 135 -8.10 9.01 -13.25
CA SER A 135 -8.41 7.67 -12.74
C SER A 135 -7.83 7.38 -11.37
N GLN A 136 -6.65 7.91 -11.06
CA GLN A 136 -6.04 7.82 -9.73
C GLN A 136 -6.82 8.67 -8.72
N LEU A 137 -7.27 9.87 -9.09
CA LEU A 137 -8.09 10.73 -8.24
C LEU A 137 -9.41 10.03 -7.87
N VAL A 138 -10.10 9.43 -8.84
CA VAL A 138 -11.33 8.65 -8.58
C VAL A 138 -11.06 7.49 -7.61
N ALA A 139 -9.97 6.75 -7.79
CA ALA A 139 -9.60 5.68 -6.88
C ALA A 139 -9.32 6.19 -5.46
N MET A 140 -8.65 7.32 -5.33
CA MET A 140 -8.38 7.97 -4.05
C MET A 140 -9.64 8.48 -3.37
N GLN A 141 -10.57 9.09 -4.12
CA GLN A 141 -11.87 9.51 -3.58
C GLN A 141 -12.64 8.33 -3.01
N ASN A 142 -12.72 7.21 -3.75
CA ASN A 142 -13.35 6.00 -3.26
C ASN A 142 -12.68 5.46 -1.99
N TYR A 143 -11.36 5.54 -1.91
CA TYR A 143 -10.61 5.15 -0.71
C TYR A 143 -10.94 6.06 0.48
N MET A 144 -10.97 7.38 0.27
CA MET A 144 -11.35 8.35 1.28
C MET A 144 -12.79 8.14 1.77
N LEU A 145 -13.74 7.90 0.86
CA LEU A 145 -15.14 7.63 1.21
C LEU A 145 -15.31 6.36 2.05
N GLN A 146 -14.50 5.32 1.78
CA GLN A 146 -14.63 4.04 2.48
C GLN A 146 -13.89 4.00 3.82
N ARG A 147 -12.83 4.77 3.98
CA ARG A 147 -11.89 4.64 5.10
C ARG A 147 -11.63 5.94 5.85
N GLY A 148 -11.89 7.08 5.20
CA GLY A 148 -11.68 8.39 5.78
C GLY A 148 -12.78 8.77 6.75
N HIS A 149 -12.46 9.71 7.64
CA HIS A 149 -13.39 10.35 8.55
C HIS A 149 -13.25 11.86 8.42
N THR A 150 -14.39 12.56 8.29
CA THR A 150 -14.45 14.01 8.38
C THR A 150 -15.83 14.44 8.83
N GLU A 151 -15.88 15.43 9.71
CA GLU A 151 -17.13 16.03 10.16
C GLU A 151 -17.77 16.93 9.09
N GLN A 152 -16.99 17.33 8.09
CA GLN A 152 -17.41 18.25 7.02
C GLN A 152 -17.31 17.58 5.63
N ALA A 153 -17.95 16.41 5.49
CA ALA A 153 -17.83 15.58 4.30
C ALA A 153 -18.21 16.31 3.00
N ASP A 154 -19.36 16.98 2.98
CA ASP A 154 -19.86 17.68 1.78
C ASP A 154 -18.87 18.75 1.29
N LEU A 155 -18.26 19.44 2.23
CA LEU A 155 -17.25 20.42 2.02
C LEU A 155 -15.98 19.80 1.40
N PHE A 156 -15.44 18.81 2.08
CA PHE A 156 -14.22 18.14 1.69
C PHE A 156 -14.33 17.56 0.27
N TYR A 157 -15.39 16.79 0.01
CA TYR A 157 -15.62 16.17 -1.29
C TYR A 157 -15.99 17.17 -2.37
N GLY A 158 -16.64 18.28 -2.04
CA GLY A 158 -16.90 19.37 -2.96
C GLY A 158 -15.61 19.98 -3.50
N VAL A 159 -14.69 20.34 -2.61
CA VAL A 159 -13.40 20.93 -2.98
C VAL A 159 -12.54 19.97 -3.81
N VAL A 160 -12.46 18.70 -3.44
CA VAL A 160 -11.68 17.70 -4.17
C VAL A 160 -12.27 17.43 -5.56
N ARG A 161 -13.61 17.29 -5.67
CA ARG A 161 -14.31 17.04 -6.94
C ARG A 161 -14.18 18.18 -7.93
N ASP A 162 -14.30 19.42 -7.47
CA ASP A 162 -14.24 20.60 -8.35
C ASP A 162 -12.88 20.74 -9.05
N ARG A 163 -11.82 20.20 -8.45
CA ARG A 163 -10.48 20.13 -9.05
C ARG A 163 -10.34 19.05 -10.12
N GLU A 164 -11.12 17.95 -10.03
CA GLU A 164 -11.08 16.89 -11.05
C GLU A 164 -11.70 17.30 -12.38
N THR A 165 -12.76 18.08 -12.33
CA THR A 165 -13.56 18.39 -13.52
C THR A 165 -12.93 19.45 -14.43
N GLY A 166 -11.79 20.05 -14.05
CA GLY A 166 -11.10 21.06 -14.87
C GLY A 166 -12.01 22.26 -15.20
N GLY A 167 -13.02 22.52 -14.36
CA GLY A 167 -14.01 23.57 -14.60
C GLY A 167 -13.36 24.94 -14.66
N GLU A 168 -13.78 25.76 -15.62
CA GLU A 168 -13.33 27.12 -15.88
C GLU A 168 -13.59 28.13 -14.73
N SER A 169 -14.11 27.68 -13.60
CA SER A 169 -14.28 28.49 -12.39
C SER A 169 -13.37 27.99 -11.29
N MET A 170 -12.10 28.28 -11.41
CA MET A 170 -11.12 28.12 -10.33
C MET A 170 -11.40 29.15 -9.23
N MET A 171 -12.32 28.82 -8.34
CA MET A 171 -12.35 29.48 -7.06
C MET A 171 -11.10 29.02 -6.29
N THR A 172 -10.23 29.97 -5.93
CA THR A 172 -9.06 29.62 -5.11
C THR A 172 -9.52 29.09 -3.75
N LEU A 173 -8.70 28.26 -3.11
CA LEU A 173 -9.00 27.75 -1.75
C LEU A 173 -9.35 28.92 -0.81
N ALA A 174 -8.60 30.05 -0.94
CA ALA A 174 -8.86 31.28 -0.19
C ALA A 174 -10.25 31.87 -0.47
N GLN A 175 -10.65 31.98 -1.74
CA GLN A 175 -11.98 32.45 -2.13
C GLN A 175 -13.10 31.55 -1.62
N TRP A 176 -12.85 30.24 -1.62
CA TRP A 176 -13.79 29.27 -1.12
C TRP A 176 -13.98 29.39 0.41
N PHE A 177 -12.89 29.54 1.19
CA PHE A 177 -12.96 29.79 2.62
C PHE A 177 -13.63 31.13 2.95
N GLU A 178 -13.36 32.18 2.16
CA GLU A 178 -14.03 33.48 2.31
C GLU A 178 -15.53 33.42 2.02
N GLU A 179 -15.91 32.69 0.98
CA GLU A 179 -17.33 32.57 0.60
C GLU A 179 -18.13 31.76 1.64
N ARG A 180 -17.48 30.75 2.23
CA ARG A 180 -18.07 29.99 3.30
C ARG A 180 -18.17 30.78 4.61
N GLY A 181 -17.13 31.50 5.01
CA GLY A 181 -17.21 32.38 6.17
C GLY A 181 -18.37 33.36 6.05
N ARG A 182 -18.57 33.93 4.84
CA ARG A 182 -19.73 34.78 4.52
C ARG A 182 -21.07 34.05 4.58
N GLN A 183 -21.13 32.77 4.23
CA GLN A 183 -22.37 31.98 4.30
C GLN A 183 -22.71 31.59 5.75
N GLU A 184 -21.73 31.24 6.55
CA GLU A 184 -21.90 30.92 7.97
C GLU A 184 -22.35 32.16 8.75
N GLU A 185 -21.73 33.30 8.54
CA GLU A 185 -22.11 34.59 9.12
C GLU A 185 -23.55 35.00 8.74
N ARG A 186 -23.96 34.78 7.47
CA ARG A 186 -25.34 35.01 7.03
C ARG A 186 -26.36 34.07 7.69
N GLN A 187 -25.95 32.83 7.96
CA GLN A 187 -26.84 31.87 8.65
C GLN A 187 -26.99 32.19 10.13
N GLU A 188 -25.91 32.60 10.80
CA GLU A 188 -25.95 33.03 12.19
C GLU A 188 -26.80 34.25 12.38
N VAL A 189 -26.60 35.31 11.58
CA VAL A 189 -27.41 36.52 11.58
C VAL A 189 -28.89 36.21 11.30
N ARG A 190 -29.17 35.27 10.39
CA ARG A 190 -30.54 34.86 10.08
C ARG A 190 -31.19 34.10 11.22
N GLN A 191 -30.42 33.30 11.97
CA GLN A 191 -30.92 32.60 13.17
C GLN A 191 -31.14 33.55 14.33
N GLU A 192 -30.29 34.56 14.54
CA GLU A 192 -30.43 35.58 15.56
C GLU A 192 -31.72 36.43 15.30
N VAL A 193 -31.91 36.88 14.06
CA VAL A 193 -33.11 37.64 13.68
C VAL A 193 -34.40 36.82 13.86
N ILE A 194 -34.39 35.53 13.64
CA ILE A 194 -35.55 34.63 13.88
C ILE A 194 -35.83 34.45 15.37
N GLN A 195 -34.76 34.49 16.21
CA GLN A 195 -34.96 34.40 17.67
C GLN A 195 -35.43 35.71 18.30
N GLU A 196 -35.03 36.86 17.75
CA GLU A 196 -35.52 38.17 18.24
C GLU A 196 -36.96 38.51 17.86
N VAL A 197 -37.55 37.87 16.85
CA VAL A 197 -38.91 38.07 16.35
C VAL A 197 -39.92 37.11 17.02
N ARG A 198 -39.46 36.25 17.93
CA ARG A 198 -40.34 35.37 18.75
C ARG A 198 -40.50 35.88 20.18
#